data_bcf33f842dee19838dfa43fbc5482f9e
#
_entry.id   bcf33f842dee19838dfa43fbc5482f9e
#
_cell.length_a   1.000
_cell.length_b   1.000
_cell.length_c   1.000
_cell.angle_alpha   90.00
_cell.angle_beta   90.00
_cell.angle_gamma   90.00
#
_symmetry.space_group_name_H-M   'P 1'
#
loop_
_entity.id
_entity.type
_entity.pdbx_description
1 polymer ?
#
loop_
_entity_poly.entity_id
_entity_poly.type
_entity_poly.pdbx_seq_one_letter_code
_entity_poly.pdbx_strand_id
1 'polypeptide(L)'
;MKPVIYQVLPRLFTNVTDNCVHNGDIATNGCGKLNDYTPTLLKSIRQLGATHIWFTGIIEHASATDYSAYGIPRDNANVIKGKAGSPYAIRDYYDVDPDLAVNPARRMDEFDALVKRVHRAGLKMIIDFVPNHVARHYQSDNNPAGVSDFGANDDVNAAFARDNNFYYLPGQPFAPNIAVVDPEHPYSEMPARVSGNDCFTASPGQNDWYETVKLNYGIDFSNGWRHFDPIPDTWHKMLSILRFWAARGVDAFRCDMAFMVPVEFWAWAIPALRRDYPDVLFIAEIYDVNLYHDFIHRAGFDYLYDKVNLYDTLRGIVASNGSAAQITGCWQRIDGLGPHMLNFLENHDEQRFASPQFAGRADIVAPALAVSAFLSTGPLMIYMAQELGEPGDDEEGFSGRDGRTTIFDYWSMPTARKWLPKRPDSPLRNLYATVMRLCNSEKAIAEGGFFDLMYVNYDNPTLNPHRHYAFFRHCGKDVILVAVNFSGDYADLRINIPTHAFEALGVDQPSAPLEATDLLSGQTAKKNFRADATFDTRVEGHGAVAWKFSLPTKRKVAKKS
;
A
#
# COMPACT_ATOMS: atom_id res chain seq x y z
N MET A 1 -4.30 -1.56 -18.30
CA MET A 1 -5.03 -0.58 -17.42
C MET A 1 -4.21 -0.43 -16.15
N LYS A 2 -3.86 0.79 -15.77
CA LYS A 2 -3.09 1.08 -14.56
C LYS A 2 -3.95 0.79 -13.33
N PRO A 3 -3.51 -0.07 -12.37
CA PRO A 3 -4.27 -0.28 -11.15
C PRO A 3 -4.35 0.98 -10.30
N VAL A 4 -5.54 1.30 -9.81
CA VAL A 4 -5.79 2.35 -8.82
C VAL A 4 -6.43 1.68 -7.61
N ILE A 5 -5.69 1.66 -6.51
CA ILE A 5 -6.04 0.93 -5.30
C ILE A 5 -6.61 1.90 -4.27
N TYR A 6 -7.77 1.58 -3.69
CA TYR A 6 -8.29 2.27 -2.52
C TYR A 6 -8.11 1.35 -1.31
N GLN A 7 -7.16 1.68 -0.44
CA GLN A 7 -6.88 0.90 0.77
C GLN A 7 -7.84 1.30 1.89
N VAL A 8 -8.41 0.32 2.58
CA VAL A 8 -9.27 0.52 3.76
C VAL A 8 -8.83 -0.39 4.90
N LEU A 9 -8.90 0.13 6.12
CA LEU A 9 -8.91 -0.67 7.34
C LEU A 9 -10.37 -0.75 7.79
N PRO A 10 -11.07 -1.87 7.56
CA PRO A 10 -12.53 -1.99 7.76
C PRO A 10 -12.97 -1.58 9.14
N ARG A 11 -12.23 -1.98 10.15
CA ARG A 11 -12.48 -1.67 11.56
C ARG A 11 -12.66 -0.17 11.83
N LEU A 12 -11.88 0.69 11.15
CA LEU A 12 -11.91 2.14 11.32
C LEU A 12 -12.82 2.84 10.32
N PHE A 13 -12.72 2.48 9.03
CA PHE A 13 -13.29 3.30 7.95
C PHE A 13 -14.81 3.40 8.03
N THR A 14 -15.49 2.31 8.33
CA THR A 14 -16.96 2.29 8.42
C THR A 14 -17.49 2.41 9.84
N ASN A 15 -16.63 2.52 10.84
CA ASN A 15 -17.04 2.80 12.20
C ASN A 15 -17.56 4.24 12.31
N VAL A 16 -18.84 4.39 12.61
CA VAL A 16 -19.54 5.70 12.72
C VAL A 16 -19.80 6.13 14.15
N THR A 17 -19.26 5.42 15.15
CA THR A 17 -19.38 5.84 16.56
C THR A 17 -18.66 7.18 16.77
N ASP A 18 -19.24 8.05 17.60
CA ASP A 18 -18.63 9.29 18.05
C ASP A 18 -18.10 9.23 19.49
N ASN A 19 -18.28 8.08 20.14
CA ASN A 19 -17.82 7.82 21.49
C ASN A 19 -16.46 7.09 21.48
N CYS A 20 -15.40 7.78 21.05
CA CYS A 20 -14.05 7.24 21.07
C CYS A 20 -13.35 7.58 22.39
N VAL A 21 -12.98 6.54 23.13
CA VAL A 21 -12.28 6.62 24.42
C VAL A 21 -10.89 6.03 24.25
N HIS A 22 -9.86 6.72 24.75
CA HIS A 22 -8.49 6.22 24.74
C HIS A 22 -8.42 4.81 25.36
N ASN A 23 -7.84 3.85 24.65
CA ASN A 23 -7.80 2.44 25.03
C ASN A 23 -9.19 1.79 25.26
N GLY A 24 -10.25 2.31 24.61
CA GLY A 24 -11.60 1.74 24.71
C GLY A 24 -11.68 0.36 24.04
N ASP A 25 -12.61 -0.45 24.52
CA ASP A 25 -12.93 -1.74 23.92
C ASP A 25 -13.91 -1.60 22.74
N ILE A 26 -14.21 -2.72 22.07
CA ILE A 26 -15.14 -2.75 20.93
C ILE A 26 -16.57 -2.31 21.33
N ALA A 27 -17.00 -2.57 22.57
CA ALA A 27 -18.33 -2.19 23.04
C ALA A 27 -18.45 -0.68 23.24
N THR A 28 -17.36 -0.02 23.63
CA THR A 28 -17.29 1.43 23.85
C THR A 28 -17.04 2.20 22.54
N ASN A 29 -16.02 1.80 21.79
CA ASN A 29 -15.52 2.54 20.64
C ASN A 29 -16.13 2.09 19.30
N GLY A 30 -16.82 0.94 19.29
CA GLY A 30 -17.39 0.38 18.07
C GLY A 30 -16.34 -0.23 17.14
N CYS A 31 -16.83 -0.78 16.04
CA CYS A 31 -16.01 -1.38 15.00
C CYS A 31 -16.80 -1.41 13.68
N GLY A 32 -16.18 -1.00 12.59
CA GLY A 32 -16.75 -1.14 11.25
C GLY A 32 -16.90 -2.62 10.86
N LYS A 33 -17.88 -2.91 10.00
CA LYS A 33 -18.26 -4.27 9.62
C LYS A 33 -18.16 -4.52 8.12
N LEU A 34 -17.90 -5.77 7.72
CA LEU A 34 -17.91 -6.19 6.32
C LEU A 34 -19.22 -5.84 5.62
N ASN A 35 -20.34 -5.88 6.35
CA ASN A 35 -21.66 -5.57 5.82
C ASN A 35 -21.91 -4.08 5.61
N ASP A 36 -21.08 -3.19 6.16
CA ASP A 36 -21.14 -1.75 5.94
C ASP A 36 -20.67 -1.37 4.53
N TYR A 37 -19.88 -2.23 3.88
CA TYR A 37 -19.47 -2.07 2.48
C TYR A 37 -20.65 -2.39 1.55
N THR A 38 -21.66 -1.55 1.61
CA THR A 38 -22.88 -1.65 0.80
C THR A 38 -22.58 -1.41 -0.69
N PRO A 39 -23.47 -1.87 -1.60
CA PRO A 39 -23.33 -1.55 -3.04
C PRO A 39 -23.16 -0.04 -3.31
N THR A 40 -23.81 0.81 -2.51
CA THR A 40 -23.71 2.27 -2.65
C THR A 40 -22.33 2.80 -2.27
N LEU A 41 -21.74 2.33 -1.17
CA LEU A 41 -20.39 2.71 -0.76
C LEU A 41 -19.35 2.24 -1.78
N LEU A 42 -19.42 0.96 -2.19
CA LEU A 42 -18.51 0.40 -3.19
C LEU A 42 -18.61 1.11 -4.54
N LYS A 43 -19.83 1.47 -4.97
CA LYS A 43 -20.05 2.28 -6.17
C LYS A 43 -19.39 3.66 -6.03
N SER A 44 -19.49 4.32 -4.87
CA SER A 44 -18.85 5.62 -4.62
C SER A 44 -17.32 5.52 -4.73
N ILE A 45 -16.70 4.46 -4.18
CA ILE A 45 -15.26 4.18 -4.31
C ILE A 45 -14.90 3.93 -5.78
N ARG A 46 -15.70 3.14 -6.50
CA ARG A 46 -15.49 2.90 -7.94
C ARG A 46 -15.59 4.19 -8.76
N GLN A 47 -16.54 5.08 -8.45
CA GLN A 47 -16.73 6.37 -9.11
C GLN A 47 -15.61 7.37 -8.82
N LEU A 48 -14.94 7.25 -7.68
CA LEU A 48 -13.73 8.02 -7.39
C LEU A 48 -12.60 7.71 -8.39
N GLY A 49 -12.60 6.51 -8.97
CA GLY A 49 -11.63 6.05 -9.97
C GLY A 49 -10.89 4.78 -9.57
N ALA A 50 -11.19 4.18 -8.42
CA ALA A 50 -10.58 2.94 -7.98
C ALA A 50 -10.92 1.78 -8.91
N THR A 51 -9.95 0.89 -9.11
CA THR A 51 -10.09 -0.39 -9.81
C THR A 51 -10.03 -1.57 -8.84
N HIS A 52 -9.34 -1.36 -7.74
CA HIS A 52 -9.14 -2.34 -6.68
C HIS A 52 -9.49 -1.71 -5.33
N ILE A 53 -9.95 -2.53 -4.40
CA ILE A 53 -10.09 -2.17 -3.00
C ILE A 53 -9.26 -3.15 -2.16
N TRP A 54 -8.37 -2.62 -1.34
CA TRP A 54 -7.56 -3.41 -0.43
C TRP A 54 -8.13 -3.31 0.97
N PHE A 55 -8.55 -4.45 1.51
CA PHE A 55 -9.05 -4.59 2.85
C PHE A 55 -7.93 -5.07 3.78
N THR A 56 -7.42 -4.17 4.61
CA THR A 56 -6.40 -4.48 5.63
C THR A 56 -7.05 -5.15 6.84
N GLY A 57 -6.41 -6.22 7.36
CA GLY A 57 -6.84 -6.88 8.60
C GLY A 57 -8.09 -7.76 8.46
N ILE A 58 -8.26 -8.44 7.31
CA ILE A 58 -9.36 -9.40 7.10
C ILE A 58 -9.13 -10.72 7.83
N ILE A 59 -7.90 -11.26 7.76
CA ILE A 59 -7.57 -12.55 8.34
C ILE A 59 -7.59 -12.44 9.86
N GLU A 60 -8.11 -13.45 10.55
CA GLU A 60 -8.22 -13.47 12.00
C GLU A 60 -6.87 -13.21 12.68
N HIS A 61 -6.81 -12.20 13.54
CA HIS A 61 -5.63 -11.79 14.28
C HIS A 61 -5.92 -11.72 15.79
N ALA A 62 -4.86 -11.74 16.60
CA ALA A 62 -4.98 -11.70 18.04
C ALA A 62 -5.59 -10.38 18.52
N SER A 63 -6.61 -10.43 19.36
CA SER A 63 -7.30 -9.27 19.96
C SER A 63 -7.66 -9.49 21.42
N ALA A 64 -7.92 -8.38 22.13
CA ALA A 64 -8.37 -8.45 23.53
C ALA A 64 -9.87 -8.79 23.69
N THR A 65 -10.62 -8.80 22.59
CA THR A 65 -12.05 -9.11 22.59
C THR A 65 -12.27 -10.61 22.77
N ASP A 66 -13.21 -10.98 23.64
CA ASP A 66 -13.51 -12.37 23.95
C ASP A 66 -14.56 -12.94 23.00
N TYR A 67 -14.16 -13.89 22.18
CA TYR A 67 -15.00 -14.65 21.26
C TYR A 67 -15.13 -16.13 21.63
N SER A 68 -14.82 -16.51 22.88
CA SER A 68 -14.90 -17.91 23.35
C SER A 68 -16.30 -18.53 23.21
N ALA A 69 -17.36 -17.71 23.27
CA ALA A 69 -18.73 -18.15 22.99
C ALA A 69 -18.95 -18.64 21.54
N TYR A 70 -18.02 -18.33 20.63
CA TYR A 70 -18.03 -18.75 19.21
C TYR A 70 -16.96 -19.80 18.91
N GLY A 71 -16.32 -20.38 19.95
CA GLY A 71 -15.28 -21.39 19.80
C GLY A 71 -13.86 -20.85 19.59
N ILE A 72 -13.69 -19.52 19.55
CA ILE A 72 -12.40 -18.87 19.38
C ILE A 72 -11.77 -18.69 20.78
N PRO A 73 -10.63 -19.33 21.08
CA PRO A 73 -9.98 -19.17 22.37
C PRO A 73 -9.53 -17.72 22.62
N ARG A 74 -9.65 -17.28 23.88
CA ARG A 74 -9.25 -15.93 24.25
C ARG A 74 -7.73 -15.76 24.19
N ASP A 75 -7.28 -14.66 23.59
CA ASP A 75 -5.88 -14.28 23.57
C ASP A 75 -5.45 -13.66 24.91
N ASN A 76 -4.13 -13.77 25.23
CA ASN A 76 -3.59 -13.17 26.44
C ASN A 76 -3.23 -11.70 26.20
N ALA A 77 -3.81 -10.80 26.99
CA ALA A 77 -3.67 -9.35 26.85
C ALA A 77 -2.20 -8.86 26.95
N ASN A 78 -1.31 -9.63 27.62
CA ASN A 78 0.10 -9.26 27.77
C ASN A 78 0.94 -9.46 26.48
N VAL A 79 0.37 -10.09 25.44
CA VAL A 79 1.02 -10.32 24.14
C VAL A 79 0.14 -9.80 23.00
N ILE A 80 -0.58 -8.71 23.23
CA ILE A 80 -1.39 -8.00 22.25
C ILE A 80 -0.98 -6.53 22.27
N LYS A 81 -0.93 -5.86 21.13
CA LYS A 81 -0.76 -4.41 21.02
C LYS A 81 -2.11 -3.72 20.88
N GLY A 82 -2.42 -2.77 21.76
CA GLY A 82 -3.74 -2.13 21.84
C GLY A 82 -4.85 -3.08 22.26
N LYS A 83 -6.11 -2.68 22.09
CA LYS A 83 -7.28 -3.52 22.42
C LYS A 83 -7.74 -4.37 21.22
N ALA A 84 -7.65 -3.81 20.05
CA ALA A 84 -8.06 -4.49 18.81
C ALA A 84 -6.98 -5.42 18.26
N GLY A 85 -5.75 -5.33 18.77
CA GLY A 85 -4.62 -6.10 18.30
C GLY A 85 -4.05 -5.62 16.97
N SER A 86 -2.88 -6.13 16.63
CA SER A 86 -2.26 -5.89 15.34
C SER A 86 -2.95 -6.71 14.24
N PRO A 87 -3.40 -6.11 13.14
CA PRO A 87 -3.94 -6.86 12.00
C PRO A 87 -2.90 -7.79 11.35
N TYR A 88 -1.64 -7.70 11.76
CA TYR A 88 -0.52 -8.53 11.30
C TYR A 88 -0.10 -9.62 12.29
N ALA A 89 -0.65 -9.66 13.51
CA ALA A 89 -0.47 -10.77 14.44
C ALA A 89 -1.53 -11.85 14.17
N ILE A 90 -1.36 -12.58 13.05
CA ILE A 90 -2.31 -13.57 12.56
C ILE A 90 -2.46 -14.73 13.57
N ARG A 91 -3.69 -14.99 13.96
CA ARG A 91 -4.07 -16.06 14.89
C ARG A 91 -4.60 -17.30 14.19
N ASP A 92 -5.37 -17.11 13.10
CA ASP A 92 -5.84 -18.18 12.23
C ASP A 92 -5.82 -17.71 10.77
N TYR A 93 -5.01 -18.35 9.93
CA TYR A 93 -4.94 -18.02 8.50
C TYR A 93 -6.16 -18.45 7.70
N TYR A 94 -6.99 -19.33 8.23
CA TYR A 94 -8.11 -19.90 7.50
C TYR A 94 -9.46 -19.31 7.93
N ASP A 95 -9.43 -18.23 8.69
CA ASP A 95 -10.65 -17.57 9.14
C ASP A 95 -10.57 -16.03 9.03
N VAL A 96 -11.74 -15.43 9.12
CA VAL A 96 -11.95 -13.96 9.09
C VAL A 96 -12.02 -13.43 10.50
N ASP A 97 -11.41 -12.27 10.72
CA ASP A 97 -11.47 -11.58 12.00
C ASP A 97 -12.93 -11.38 12.47
N PRO A 98 -13.29 -11.93 13.67
CA PRO A 98 -14.66 -11.88 14.17
C PRO A 98 -15.14 -10.45 14.50
N ASP A 99 -14.23 -9.50 14.76
CA ASP A 99 -14.56 -8.09 14.96
C ASP A 99 -15.28 -7.50 13.74
N LEU A 100 -14.95 -7.97 12.56
CA LEU A 100 -15.46 -7.43 11.30
C LEU A 100 -16.84 -7.97 10.91
N ALA A 101 -17.30 -9.05 11.55
CA ALA A 101 -18.61 -9.64 11.27
C ALA A 101 -19.72 -9.01 12.11
N VAL A 102 -20.91 -8.92 11.54
CA VAL A 102 -22.14 -8.61 12.31
C VAL A 102 -22.52 -9.81 13.16
N ASN A 103 -22.35 -11.02 12.64
CA ASN A 103 -22.51 -12.26 13.37
C ASN A 103 -21.20 -13.07 13.31
N PRO A 104 -20.40 -13.11 14.40
CA PRO A 104 -19.12 -13.83 14.43
C PRO A 104 -19.22 -15.30 14.01
N ALA A 105 -20.33 -16.00 14.29
CA ALA A 105 -20.55 -17.36 13.85
C ALA A 105 -20.70 -17.51 12.30
N ARG A 106 -20.90 -16.41 11.58
CA ARG A 106 -21.09 -16.38 10.13
C ARG A 106 -20.06 -15.50 9.41
N ARG A 107 -18.93 -15.22 10.06
CA ARG A 107 -17.89 -14.32 9.54
C ARG A 107 -17.38 -14.67 8.14
N MET A 108 -17.20 -15.95 7.87
CA MET A 108 -16.80 -16.42 6.52
C MET A 108 -17.89 -16.21 5.47
N ASP A 109 -19.18 -16.44 5.81
CA ASP A 109 -20.31 -16.18 4.92
C ASP A 109 -20.41 -14.67 4.59
N GLU A 110 -20.18 -13.80 5.59
CA GLU A 110 -20.19 -12.35 5.43
C GLU A 110 -19.04 -11.89 4.52
N PHE A 111 -17.87 -12.52 4.65
CA PHE A 111 -16.73 -12.28 3.76
C PHE A 111 -17.03 -12.72 2.32
N ASP A 112 -17.52 -13.93 2.11
CA ASP A 112 -17.89 -14.42 0.76
C ASP A 112 -18.95 -13.52 0.10
N ALA A 113 -19.88 -12.98 0.91
CA ALA A 113 -20.85 -12.01 0.45
C ALA A 113 -20.22 -10.66 0.10
N LEU A 114 -19.18 -10.21 0.85
CA LEU A 114 -18.42 -9.02 0.54
C LEU A 114 -17.67 -9.15 -0.78
N VAL A 115 -16.95 -10.26 -1.02
CA VAL A 115 -16.24 -10.53 -2.27
C VAL A 115 -17.19 -10.38 -3.46
N LYS A 116 -18.38 -11.01 -3.37
CA LYS A 116 -19.42 -10.92 -4.42
C LYS A 116 -19.92 -9.49 -4.62
N ARG A 117 -20.04 -8.68 -3.55
CA ARG A 117 -20.45 -7.26 -3.65
C ARG A 117 -19.36 -6.40 -4.31
N VAL A 118 -18.08 -6.63 -3.95
CA VAL A 118 -16.92 -5.95 -4.54
C VAL A 118 -16.87 -6.21 -6.06
N HIS A 119 -16.95 -7.46 -6.47
CA HIS A 119 -16.95 -7.84 -7.90
C HIS A 119 -18.15 -7.25 -8.66
N ARG A 120 -19.35 -7.27 -8.07
CA ARG A 120 -20.54 -6.64 -8.70
C ARG A 120 -20.41 -5.12 -8.85
N ALA A 121 -19.62 -4.47 -8.01
CA ALA A 121 -19.31 -3.04 -8.14
C ALA A 121 -18.26 -2.75 -9.22
N GLY A 122 -17.69 -3.77 -9.87
CA GLY A 122 -16.61 -3.65 -10.86
C GLY A 122 -15.26 -3.33 -10.23
N LEU A 123 -15.06 -3.73 -8.97
CA LEU A 123 -13.80 -3.64 -8.23
C LEU A 123 -13.18 -5.04 -8.10
N LYS A 124 -11.86 -5.09 -7.97
CA LYS A 124 -11.11 -6.28 -7.58
C LYS A 124 -10.72 -6.19 -6.11
N MET A 125 -10.64 -7.35 -5.44
CA MET A 125 -10.36 -7.44 -4.00
C MET A 125 -8.91 -7.77 -3.72
N ILE A 126 -8.28 -6.98 -2.85
CA ILE A 126 -6.95 -7.25 -2.29
C ILE A 126 -7.09 -7.49 -0.80
N ILE A 127 -6.39 -8.49 -0.26
CA ILE A 127 -6.21 -8.69 1.18
C ILE A 127 -4.72 -8.78 1.52
N ASP A 128 -4.38 -8.60 2.80
CA ASP A 128 -3.04 -8.87 3.30
C ASP A 128 -2.75 -10.37 3.34
N PHE A 129 -1.53 -10.73 3.01
CA PHE A 129 -0.92 -12.00 3.31
C PHE A 129 0.33 -11.74 4.15
N VAL A 130 0.36 -12.29 5.36
CA VAL A 130 1.42 -12.06 6.36
C VAL A 130 2.34 -13.30 6.39
N PRO A 131 3.43 -13.34 5.62
CA PRO A 131 4.23 -14.56 5.50
C PRO A 131 5.34 -14.68 6.54
N ASN A 132 5.78 -13.56 7.13
CA ASN A 132 6.99 -13.53 7.94
C ASN A 132 6.78 -14.00 9.38
N HIS A 133 5.59 -13.82 9.94
CA HIS A 133 5.29 -14.06 11.35
C HIS A 133 3.82 -14.36 11.58
N VAL A 134 3.51 -14.86 12.78
CA VAL A 134 2.16 -15.10 13.29
C VAL A 134 2.02 -14.56 14.71
N ALA A 135 0.81 -14.51 15.27
CA ALA A 135 0.60 -14.23 16.68
C ALA A 135 1.30 -15.27 17.58
N ARG A 136 1.72 -14.88 18.79
CA ARG A 136 2.27 -15.84 19.75
C ARG A 136 1.31 -16.96 20.11
N HIS A 137 0.02 -16.66 20.12
CA HIS A 137 -1.07 -17.61 20.36
C HIS A 137 -1.67 -18.14 19.05
N TYR A 138 -0.82 -18.37 18.00
CA TYR A 138 -1.31 -18.95 16.77
C TYR A 138 -1.97 -20.30 17.05
N GLN A 139 -3.24 -20.42 16.69
CA GLN A 139 -4.02 -21.64 16.75
C GLN A 139 -5.21 -21.50 15.81
N SER A 140 -5.27 -22.34 14.78
CA SER A 140 -6.43 -22.36 13.90
C SER A 140 -7.53 -23.23 14.51
N ASP A 141 -8.74 -22.72 14.51
CA ASP A 141 -9.96 -23.48 14.82
C ASP A 141 -10.74 -23.83 13.55
N ASN A 142 -10.23 -23.40 12.37
CA ASN A 142 -10.89 -23.60 11.07
C ASN A 142 -9.96 -24.18 10.00
N ASN A 143 -8.95 -24.95 10.40
CA ASN A 143 -8.04 -25.62 9.46
C ASN A 143 -8.78 -26.50 8.46
N PRO A 144 -8.44 -26.45 7.17
CA PRO A 144 -8.89 -27.46 6.21
C PRO A 144 -8.49 -28.87 6.61
N ALA A 145 -9.30 -29.87 6.25
CA ALA A 145 -9.01 -31.26 6.59
C ALA A 145 -7.61 -31.70 6.15
N GLY A 146 -6.84 -32.25 7.08
CA GLY A 146 -5.46 -32.70 6.85
C GLY A 146 -4.38 -31.62 6.93
N VAL A 147 -4.73 -30.37 7.26
CA VAL A 147 -3.78 -29.30 7.53
C VAL A 147 -3.52 -29.23 9.04
N SER A 148 -2.25 -29.29 9.45
CA SER A 148 -1.82 -29.11 10.84
C SER A 148 -1.41 -27.65 11.08
N ASP A 149 -1.60 -27.15 12.29
CA ASP A 149 -1.14 -25.85 12.73
C ASP A 149 0.38 -25.66 12.56
N PHE A 150 0.78 -24.40 12.44
CA PHE A 150 2.20 -24.05 12.59
C PHE A 150 2.68 -24.44 13.98
N GLY A 151 3.84 -25.08 14.04
CA GLY A 151 4.48 -25.52 15.27
C GLY A 151 3.98 -26.86 15.83
N ALA A 152 2.90 -27.45 15.29
CA ALA A 152 2.32 -28.68 15.82
C ALA A 152 3.28 -29.88 15.83
N ASN A 153 4.25 -29.91 14.92
CA ASN A 153 5.22 -30.99 14.77
C ASN A 153 6.67 -30.54 15.04
N ASP A 154 6.87 -29.34 15.59
CA ASP A 154 8.19 -28.77 15.81
C ASP A 154 8.97 -29.49 16.92
N ASP A 155 10.27 -29.69 16.71
CA ASP A 155 11.20 -30.03 17.79
C ASP A 155 11.56 -28.75 18.56
N VAL A 156 10.90 -28.54 19.67
CA VAL A 156 11.07 -27.36 20.54
C VAL A 156 12.43 -27.32 21.27
N ASN A 157 13.20 -28.42 21.24
CA ASN A 157 14.53 -28.48 21.83
C ASN A 157 15.63 -28.05 20.87
N ALA A 158 15.31 -27.92 19.57
CA ALA A 158 16.23 -27.45 18.55
C ALA A 158 16.02 -25.94 18.32
N ALA A 159 17.05 -25.13 18.41
CA ALA A 159 17.00 -23.70 18.07
C ALA A 159 16.63 -23.49 16.58
N PHE A 160 17.11 -24.39 15.72
CA PHE A 160 16.75 -24.49 14.32
C PHE A 160 16.57 -25.96 13.93
N ALA A 161 15.53 -26.26 13.19
CA ALA A 161 15.42 -27.49 12.38
C ALA A 161 14.69 -27.08 11.08
N ARG A 162 15.06 -27.64 9.93
CA ARG A 162 14.52 -27.26 8.62
C ARG A 162 13.00 -27.27 8.57
N ASP A 163 12.38 -28.30 9.14
CA ASP A 163 10.94 -28.54 9.08
C ASP A 163 10.17 -27.97 10.30
N ASN A 164 10.87 -27.37 11.29
CA ASN A 164 10.24 -26.57 12.31
C ASN A 164 9.62 -25.32 11.66
N ASN A 165 8.41 -24.97 12.08
CA ASN A 165 7.76 -23.77 11.60
C ASN A 165 8.24 -22.51 12.33
N PHE A 166 8.84 -22.65 13.52
CA PHE A 166 9.35 -21.56 14.34
C PHE A 166 10.82 -21.73 14.68
N TYR A 167 11.47 -20.63 15.08
CA TYR A 167 12.77 -20.63 15.73
C TYR A 167 12.57 -20.62 17.23
N TYR A 168 13.27 -21.49 17.95
CA TYR A 168 13.18 -21.61 19.40
C TYR A 168 14.44 -21.10 20.10
N LEU A 169 14.29 -20.73 21.38
CA LEU A 169 15.38 -20.41 22.30
C LEU A 169 15.39 -21.47 23.43
N PRO A 170 15.97 -22.65 23.19
CA PRO A 170 15.88 -23.79 24.10
C PRO A 170 16.35 -23.44 25.52
N GLY A 171 15.55 -23.86 26.52
CA GLY A 171 15.86 -23.61 27.93
C GLY A 171 15.60 -22.20 28.44
N GLN A 172 15.10 -21.28 27.59
CA GLN A 172 14.80 -19.90 27.98
C GLN A 172 13.28 -19.66 28.01
N PRO A 173 12.71 -19.20 29.15
CA PRO A 173 11.32 -18.76 29.19
C PRO A 173 11.17 -17.40 28.48
N PHE A 174 10.03 -17.17 27.84
CA PHE A 174 9.68 -15.85 27.29
C PHE A 174 9.44 -14.87 28.43
N ALA A 175 10.19 -13.77 28.46
CA ALA A 175 10.16 -12.76 29.50
C ALA A 175 10.33 -11.35 28.88
N PRO A 176 9.31 -10.85 28.17
CA PRO A 176 9.43 -9.58 27.44
C PRO A 176 9.60 -8.40 28.41
N ASN A 177 10.44 -7.45 28.03
CA ASN A 177 10.66 -6.22 28.79
C ASN A 177 9.62 -5.15 28.39
N ILE A 178 8.38 -5.38 28.78
CA ILE A 178 7.22 -4.53 28.47
C ILE A 178 6.37 -4.32 29.73
N ALA A 179 5.46 -3.33 29.67
CA ALA A 179 4.48 -3.16 30.74
C ALA A 179 3.49 -4.33 30.76
N VAL A 180 3.24 -4.89 31.95
CA VAL A 180 2.24 -5.94 32.15
C VAL A 180 0.86 -5.31 32.13
N VAL A 181 -0.01 -5.75 31.22
CA VAL A 181 -1.37 -5.24 31.04
C VAL A 181 -2.36 -5.97 31.95
N ASP A 182 -2.20 -7.29 32.07
CA ASP A 182 -3.05 -8.16 32.91
C ASP A 182 -2.17 -9.00 33.84
N PRO A 183 -1.94 -8.53 35.08
CA PRO A 183 -1.11 -9.26 36.04
C PRO A 183 -1.82 -10.50 36.63
N GLU A 184 -3.13 -10.60 36.52
CA GLU A 184 -3.88 -11.76 37.01
C GLU A 184 -3.78 -12.98 36.09
N HIS A 185 -3.51 -12.72 34.79
CA HIS A 185 -3.36 -13.75 33.75
C HIS A 185 -2.01 -13.62 33.05
N PRO A 186 -0.88 -13.98 33.69
CA PRO A 186 0.43 -13.86 33.10
C PRO A 186 0.57 -14.75 31.85
N TYR A 187 1.23 -14.26 30.82
CA TYR A 187 1.57 -15.07 29.65
C TYR A 187 2.77 -15.97 29.97
N SER A 188 2.72 -17.23 29.56
CA SER A 188 3.79 -18.20 29.75
C SER A 188 4.11 -18.92 28.43
N GLU A 189 5.38 -18.90 28.04
CA GLU A 189 5.90 -19.60 26.85
C GLU A 189 7.28 -20.18 27.19
N MET A 190 7.43 -21.49 27.03
CA MET A 190 8.69 -22.21 27.32
C MET A 190 8.87 -23.40 26.36
N PRO A 191 9.92 -23.47 25.56
CA PRO A 191 10.93 -22.42 25.33
C PRO A 191 10.34 -21.20 24.62
N ALA A 192 10.97 -20.05 24.78
CA ALA A 192 10.61 -18.84 24.03
C ALA A 192 10.84 -19.05 22.54
N ARG A 193 9.98 -18.43 21.72
CA ARG A 193 10.12 -18.35 20.27
C ARG A 193 10.65 -16.97 19.86
N VAL A 194 11.38 -16.92 18.78
CA VAL A 194 11.95 -15.68 18.21
C VAL A 194 10.82 -14.74 17.76
N SER A 195 10.89 -13.45 18.09
CA SER A 195 9.88 -12.46 17.68
C SER A 195 9.99 -12.13 16.18
N GLY A 196 8.87 -11.72 15.58
CA GLY A 196 8.71 -11.56 14.14
C GLY A 196 9.66 -10.58 13.45
N ASN A 197 10.24 -9.63 14.19
CA ASN A 197 11.24 -8.66 13.69
C ASN A 197 12.69 -9.17 13.79
N ASP A 198 12.91 -10.49 13.74
CA ASP A 198 14.23 -11.13 13.88
C ASP A 198 14.91 -10.84 15.24
N CYS A 199 14.10 -10.66 16.28
CA CYS A 199 14.59 -10.44 17.63
C CYS A 199 14.89 -11.79 18.32
N PHE A 200 16.15 -12.27 18.21
CA PHE A 200 16.63 -13.56 18.73
C PHE A 200 16.97 -13.49 20.24
N THR A 201 16.01 -12.97 21.04
CA THR A 201 16.11 -12.96 22.50
C THR A 201 14.77 -13.37 23.12
N ALA A 202 14.84 -14.01 24.30
CA ALA A 202 13.65 -14.34 25.08
C ALA A 202 13.03 -13.11 25.78
N SER A 203 13.70 -11.97 25.75
CA SER A 203 13.29 -10.72 26.42
C SER A 203 13.18 -9.55 25.42
N PRO A 204 12.29 -9.62 24.40
CA PRO A 204 12.06 -8.50 23.49
C PRO A 204 11.55 -7.29 24.26
N GLY A 205 11.86 -6.07 23.74
CA GLY A 205 11.41 -4.81 24.31
C GLY A 205 10.09 -4.32 23.71
N GLN A 206 9.62 -3.16 24.20
CA GLN A 206 8.38 -2.52 23.76
C GLN A 206 8.33 -2.19 22.27
N ASN A 207 9.49 -1.90 21.66
CA ASN A 207 9.59 -1.57 20.23
C ASN A 207 9.78 -2.80 19.35
N ASP A 208 9.99 -3.98 19.94
CA ASP A 208 10.02 -5.23 19.20
C ASP A 208 8.59 -5.72 18.90
N TRP A 209 8.47 -6.66 17.97
CA TRP A 209 7.19 -7.28 17.68
C TRP A 209 6.92 -8.44 18.66
N TYR A 210 6.91 -8.08 19.95
CA TYR A 210 6.79 -9.04 21.06
C TYR A 210 5.51 -9.88 21.02
N GLU A 211 4.46 -9.39 20.35
CA GLU A 211 3.18 -10.06 20.14
C GLU A 211 3.22 -11.14 19.04
N THR A 212 4.32 -11.22 18.29
CA THR A 212 4.46 -12.11 17.15
C THR A 212 5.60 -13.11 17.29
N VAL A 213 5.56 -14.17 16.47
CA VAL A 213 6.57 -15.22 16.37
C VAL A 213 7.04 -15.33 14.93
N LYS A 214 8.37 -15.34 14.72
CA LYS A 214 9.02 -15.50 13.42
C LYS A 214 8.76 -16.89 12.84
N LEU A 215 8.34 -16.95 11.57
CA LEU A 215 8.22 -18.19 10.81
C LEU A 215 9.58 -18.61 10.22
N ASN A 216 9.83 -19.90 10.28
CA ASN A 216 11.07 -20.51 9.76
C ASN A 216 10.86 -21.02 8.33
N TYR A 217 11.57 -20.42 7.40
CA TYR A 217 11.59 -20.79 5.99
C TYR A 217 12.78 -21.69 5.61
N GLY A 218 13.45 -22.31 6.57
CA GLY A 218 14.61 -23.18 6.32
C GLY A 218 15.94 -22.41 6.26
N ILE A 219 16.04 -21.23 6.88
CA ILE A 219 17.29 -20.48 7.03
C ILE A 219 17.81 -20.69 8.45
N ASP A 220 19.01 -21.23 8.58
CA ASP A 220 19.72 -21.29 9.86
C ASP A 220 20.47 -19.97 10.10
N PHE A 221 19.91 -19.10 10.93
CA PHE A 221 20.49 -17.78 11.24
C PHE A 221 21.82 -17.87 12.03
N SER A 222 22.15 -19.02 12.63
CA SER A 222 23.40 -19.17 13.35
C SER A 222 24.63 -19.20 12.42
N ASN A 223 24.45 -19.65 11.18
CA ASN A 223 25.50 -19.80 10.19
C ASN A 223 25.16 -19.28 8.80
N GLY A 224 23.89 -18.85 8.58
CA GLY A 224 23.39 -18.33 7.32
C GLY A 224 23.09 -19.39 6.25
N TRP A 225 23.13 -20.69 6.60
CA TRP A 225 22.83 -21.76 5.65
C TRP A 225 21.34 -21.84 5.31
N ARG A 226 21.08 -22.19 4.07
CA ARG A 226 19.74 -22.31 3.48
C ARG A 226 19.42 -23.76 3.20
N HIS A 227 18.39 -24.29 3.84
CA HIS A 227 17.97 -25.68 3.78
C HIS A 227 16.66 -25.80 3.01
N PHE A 228 16.68 -25.59 1.69
CA PHE A 228 15.51 -25.53 0.83
C PHE A 228 15.23 -26.81 0.03
N ASP A 229 16.11 -27.82 0.15
CA ASP A 229 15.94 -29.14 -0.47
C ASP A 229 16.12 -30.24 0.58
N PRO A 230 15.09 -31.05 0.86
CA PRO A 230 13.69 -30.87 0.40
C PRO A 230 13.04 -29.58 0.91
N ILE A 231 11.96 -29.14 0.23
CA ILE A 231 11.24 -27.90 0.56
C ILE A 231 10.73 -27.94 2.01
N PRO A 232 10.95 -26.88 2.81
CA PRO A 232 10.49 -26.81 4.20
C PRO A 232 8.96 -26.91 4.35
N ASP A 233 8.49 -27.45 5.46
CA ASP A 233 7.07 -27.58 5.76
C ASP A 233 6.31 -26.23 5.72
N THR A 234 6.93 -25.17 6.23
CA THR A 234 6.37 -23.81 6.21
C THR A 234 5.97 -23.36 4.80
N TRP A 235 6.75 -23.70 3.76
CA TRP A 235 6.43 -23.29 2.38
C TRP A 235 5.13 -23.93 1.89
N HIS A 236 4.92 -25.21 2.19
CA HIS A 236 3.72 -25.93 1.81
C HIS A 236 2.46 -25.36 2.50
N LYS A 237 2.58 -25.07 3.80
CA LYS A 237 1.50 -24.43 4.59
C LYS A 237 1.14 -23.06 4.02
N MET A 238 2.14 -22.20 3.76
CA MET A 238 1.91 -20.87 3.18
C MET A 238 1.28 -20.91 1.80
N LEU A 239 1.69 -21.84 0.93
CA LEU A 239 1.04 -22.01 -0.37
C LEU A 239 -0.41 -22.48 -0.23
N SER A 240 -0.71 -23.32 0.77
CA SER A 240 -2.08 -23.76 1.05
C SER A 240 -2.98 -22.59 1.49
N ILE A 241 -2.46 -21.69 2.29
CA ILE A 241 -3.15 -20.45 2.71
C ILE A 241 -3.46 -19.56 1.50
N LEU A 242 -2.48 -19.32 0.63
CA LEU A 242 -2.69 -18.54 -0.60
C LEU A 242 -3.78 -19.16 -1.49
N ARG A 243 -3.78 -20.50 -1.65
CA ARG A 243 -4.81 -21.22 -2.41
C ARG A 243 -6.19 -21.10 -1.78
N PHE A 244 -6.28 -21.17 -0.44
CA PHE A 244 -7.54 -21.05 0.28
C PHE A 244 -8.25 -19.72 0.00
N TRP A 245 -7.50 -18.60 0.06
CA TRP A 245 -8.07 -17.27 -0.18
C TRP A 245 -8.29 -16.97 -1.66
N ALA A 246 -7.42 -17.43 -2.54
CA ALA A 246 -7.63 -17.32 -3.99
C ALA A 246 -8.88 -18.08 -4.45
N ALA A 247 -9.14 -19.28 -3.89
CA ALA A 247 -10.35 -20.06 -4.16
C ALA A 247 -11.64 -19.34 -3.73
N ARG A 248 -11.57 -18.41 -2.77
CA ARG A 248 -12.70 -17.58 -2.32
C ARG A 248 -12.90 -16.32 -3.16
N GLY A 249 -12.07 -16.11 -4.19
CA GLY A 249 -12.20 -14.99 -5.11
C GLY A 249 -11.41 -13.74 -4.72
N VAL A 250 -10.39 -13.87 -3.90
CA VAL A 250 -9.39 -12.80 -3.69
C VAL A 250 -8.59 -12.63 -4.99
N ASP A 251 -8.53 -11.38 -5.51
CA ASP A 251 -7.89 -11.08 -6.78
C ASP A 251 -6.39 -10.72 -6.63
N ALA A 252 -5.98 -10.30 -5.45
CA ALA A 252 -4.58 -9.94 -5.20
C ALA A 252 -4.21 -10.07 -3.72
N PHE A 253 -2.92 -10.31 -3.47
CA PHE A 253 -2.32 -10.32 -2.13
C PHE A 253 -1.32 -9.17 -1.99
N ARG A 254 -1.50 -8.35 -0.94
CA ARG A 254 -0.43 -7.51 -0.43
C ARG A 254 0.36 -8.35 0.59
N CYS A 255 1.63 -8.60 0.28
CA CYS A 255 2.49 -9.44 1.09
C CYS A 255 3.27 -8.59 2.09
N ASP A 256 2.91 -8.73 3.36
CA ASP A 256 3.51 -8.03 4.48
C ASP A 256 4.98 -8.41 4.63
N MET A 257 5.87 -7.41 4.81
CA MET A 257 7.31 -7.60 5.03
C MET A 257 7.92 -8.66 4.11
N ALA A 258 7.53 -8.67 2.83
CA ALA A 258 7.88 -9.71 1.87
C ALA A 258 9.39 -9.96 1.75
N PHE A 259 10.22 -8.94 1.97
CA PHE A 259 11.68 -9.02 1.89
C PHE A 259 12.33 -9.74 3.09
N MET A 260 11.60 -9.94 4.20
CA MET A 260 12.04 -10.75 5.33
C MET A 260 11.85 -12.27 5.10
N VAL A 261 11.23 -12.63 3.97
CA VAL A 261 11.01 -14.01 3.53
C VAL A 261 11.92 -14.29 2.32
N PRO A 262 12.56 -15.50 2.24
CA PRO A 262 13.47 -15.79 1.15
C PRO A 262 12.86 -15.62 -0.23
N VAL A 263 13.59 -14.97 -1.14
CA VAL A 263 13.15 -14.78 -2.54
C VAL A 263 12.87 -16.13 -3.24
N GLU A 264 13.54 -17.19 -2.82
CA GLU A 264 13.36 -18.56 -3.30
C GLU A 264 11.96 -19.10 -2.99
N PHE A 265 11.41 -18.79 -1.80
CA PHE A 265 10.02 -19.15 -1.48
C PHE A 265 9.05 -18.51 -2.47
N TRP A 266 9.19 -17.21 -2.74
CA TRP A 266 8.32 -16.50 -3.66
C TRP A 266 8.46 -17.05 -5.09
N ALA A 267 9.68 -17.30 -5.55
CA ALA A 267 9.98 -17.91 -6.86
C ALA A 267 9.35 -19.31 -7.02
N TRP A 268 9.11 -20.02 -5.93
CA TRP A 268 8.41 -21.29 -5.92
C TRP A 268 6.91 -21.15 -5.76
N ALA A 269 6.44 -20.31 -4.82
CA ALA A 269 5.03 -20.23 -4.44
C ALA A 269 4.17 -19.49 -5.48
N ILE A 270 4.64 -18.34 -6.00
CA ILE A 270 3.87 -17.53 -6.95
C ILE A 270 3.54 -18.29 -8.23
N PRO A 271 4.52 -18.93 -8.94
CA PRO A 271 4.17 -19.75 -10.11
C PRO A 271 3.31 -20.97 -9.75
N ALA A 272 3.47 -21.54 -8.55
CA ALA A 272 2.66 -22.67 -8.10
C ALA A 272 1.19 -22.28 -7.89
N LEU A 273 0.92 -21.08 -7.35
CA LEU A 273 -0.44 -20.56 -7.24
C LEU A 273 -1.03 -20.19 -8.61
N ARG A 274 -0.26 -19.53 -9.46
CA ARG A 274 -0.71 -19.06 -10.79
C ARG A 274 -1.07 -20.18 -11.76
N ARG A 275 -0.65 -21.41 -11.52
CA ARG A 275 -1.16 -22.56 -12.31
C ARG A 275 -2.66 -22.74 -12.17
N ASP A 276 -3.21 -22.49 -10.97
CA ASP A 276 -4.63 -22.65 -10.65
C ASP A 276 -5.40 -21.31 -10.74
N TYR A 277 -4.71 -20.19 -10.45
CA TYR A 277 -5.26 -18.82 -10.36
C TYR A 277 -4.37 -17.83 -11.13
N PRO A 278 -4.38 -17.87 -12.49
CA PRO A 278 -3.41 -17.13 -13.32
C PRO A 278 -3.48 -15.60 -13.21
N ASP A 279 -4.64 -15.07 -12.83
CA ASP A 279 -4.90 -13.63 -12.78
C ASP A 279 -4.62 -12.99 -11.41
N VAL A 280 -4.21 -13.80 -10.40
CA VAL A 280 -3.93 -13.29 -9.06
C VAL A 280 -2.64 -12.45 -9.07
N LEU A 281 -2.74 -11.21 -8.56
CA LEU A 281 -1.64 -10.27 -8.46
C LEU A 281 -0.96 -10.35 -7.09
N PHE A 282 0.34 -10.02 -7.07
CA PHE A 282 1.15 -9.96 -5.86
C PHE A 282 1.81 -8.59 -5.71
N ILE A 283 1.63 -7.97 -4.55
CA ILE A 283 2.21 -6.68 -4.18
C ILE A 283 3.13 -6.91 -2.99
N ALA A 284 4.42 -6.62 -3.12
CA ALA A 284 5.39 -6.77 -2.02
C ALA A 284 5.54 -5.47 -1.24
N GLU A 285 5.44 -5.58 0.08
CA GLU A 285 6.04 -4.59 0.95
C GLU A 285 7.54 -4.88 1.05
N ILE A 286 8.34 -3.89 0.63
CA ILE A 286 9.79 -4.01 0.56
C ILE A 286 10.44 -2.65 0.75
N TYR A 287 11.49 -2.58 1.58
CA TYR A 287 12.17 -1.35 1.97
C TYR A 287 13.66 -1.32 1.60
N ASP A 288 14.12 -2.28 0.77
CA ASP A 288 15.48 -2.30 0.24
C ASP A 288 15.47 -2.26 -1.29
N VAL A 289 15.91 -1.12 -1.85
CA VAL A 289 15.98 -0.87 -3.30
C VAL A 289 16.87 -1.91 -4.02
N ASN A 290 17.90 -2.44 -3.35
CA ASN A 290 18.79 -3.43 -3.94
C ASN A 290 18.10 -4.76 -4.23
N LEU A 291 16.98 -5.04 -3.56
CA LEU A 291 16.21 -6.28 -3.75
C LEU A 291 15.10 -6.13 -4.82
N TYR A 292 14.81 -4.93 -5.32
CA TYR A 292 13.68 -4.69 -6.21
C TYR A 292 13.72 -5.56 -7.47
N HIS A 293 14.89 -5.65 -8.13
CA HIS A 293 15.06 -6.48 -9.33
C HIS A 293 14.84 -7.97 -9.06
N ASP A 294 15.35 -8.49 -7.93
CA ASP A 294 15.15 -9.89 -7.53
C ASP A 294 13.66 -10.19 -7.26
N PHE A 295 12.95 -9.28 -6.59
CA PHE A 295 11.54 -9.49 -6.27
C PHE A 295 10.64 -9.40 -7.51
N ILE A 296 10.96 -8.56 -8.50
CA ILE A 296 10.22 -8.52 -9.75
C ILE A 296 10.59 -9.70 -10.66
N HIS A 297 11.87 -9.88 -10.97
CA HIS A 297 12.28 -10.78 -12.05
C HIS A 297 12.47 -12.24 -11.61
N ARG A 298 12.84 -12.46 -10.34
CA ARG A 298 13.11 -13.81 -9.81
C ARG A 298 11.94 -14.33 -8.96
N ALA A 299 11.45 -13.53 -8.01
CA ALA A 299 10.32 -13.88 -7.15
C ALA A 299 8.98 -13.87 -7.90
N GLY A 300 8.81 -12.98 -8.89
CA GLY A 300 7.63 -12.90 -9.75
C GLY A 300 6.50 -12.02 -9.21
N PHE A 301 6.80 -11.06 -8.33
CA PHE A 301 5.85 -10.04 -7.91
C PHE A 301 5.45 -9.14 -9.07
N ASP A 302 4.21 -8.70 -9.09
CA ASP A 302 3.71 -7.73 -10.06
C ASP A 302 4.11 -6.31 -9.68
N TYR A 303 4.03 -5.99 -8.38
CA TYR A 303 4.26 -4.64 -7.85
C TYR A 303 5.02 -4.66 -6.53
N LEU A 304 5.78 -3.58 -6.30
CA LEU A 304 6.53 -3.32 -5.06
C LEU A 304 6.15 -1.93 -4.53
N TYR A 305 6.19 -1.74 -3.21
CA TYR A 305 6.05 -0.41 -2.61
C TYR A 305 7.21 0.51 -3.02
N ASP A 306 6.88 1.73 -3.49
CA ASP A 306 7.87 2.79 -3.69
C ASP A 306 7.96 3.71 -2.45
N LYS A 307 8.18 3.09 -1.28
CA LYS A 307 8.25 3.81 0.00
C LYS A 307 9.59 4.55 0.16
N VAL A 308 10.70 3.83 0.12
CA VAL A 308 12.03 4.36 0.43
C VAL A 308 12.67 5.16 -0.72
N ASN A 309 11.96 5.35 -1.80
CA ASN A 309 12.42 6.06 -2.99
C ASN A 309 11.51 7.28 -3.28
N LEU A 310 10.37 7.11 -3.99
CA LEU A 310 9.52 8.24 -4.37
C LEU A 310 8.71 8.79 -3.19
N TYR A 311 8.11 7.94 -2.34
CA TYR A 311 7.34 8.41 -1.19
C TYR A 311 8.21 9.27 -0.25
N ASP A 312 9.37 8.76 0.20
CA ASP A 312 10.25 9.50 1.11
C ASP A 312 10.76 10.81 0.50
N THR A 313 11.01 10.80 -0.82
CA THR A 313 11.40 12.01 -1.55
C THR A 313 10.27 13.05 -1.56
N LEU A 314 9.04 12.67 -1.91
CA LEU A 314 7.90 13.59 -1.91
C LEU A 314 7.58 14.11 -0.51
N ARG A 315 7.65 13.24 0.49
CA ARG A 315 7.51 13.66 1.90
C ARG A 315 8.58 14.67 2.29
N GLY A 316 9.84 14.43 1.91
CA GLY A 316 10.94 15.37 2.14
C GLY A 316 10.73 16.72 1.47
N ILE A 317 10.22 16.76 0.23
CA ILE A 317 9.93 18.00 -0.51
C ILE A 317 8.83 18.80 0.20
N VAL A 318 7.77 18.15 0.65
CA VAL A 318 6.60 18.80 1.26
C VAL A 318 6.86 19.20 2.71
N ALA A 319 7.36 18.27 3.53
CA ALA A 319 7.48 18.46 4.99
C ALA A 319 8.79 19.14 5.43
N SER A 320 9.88 19.01 4.65
CA SER A 320 11.23 19.36 5.11
C SER A 320 12.00 20.29 4.17
N ASN A 321 11.33 20.95 3.25
CA ASN A 321 11.97 21.79 2.21
C ASN A 321 12.99 21.06 1.32
N GLY A 322 12.83 19.76 1.10
CA GLY A 322 13.57 18.98 0.12
C GLY A 322 13.45 19.58 -1.28
N SER A 323 14.29 19.14 -2.21
CA SER A 323 14.32 19.65 -3.59
C SER A 323 13.52 18.78 -4.53
N ALA A 324 12.65 19.39 -5.35
CA ALA A 324 11.92 18.69 -6.42
C ALA A 324 12.86 18.06 -7.48
N ALA A 325 14.09 18.56 -7.62
CA ALA A 325 15.12 17.95 -8.47
C ALA A 325 15.46 16.50 -8.07
N GLN A 326 15.21 16.11 -6.82
CA GLN A 326 15.44 14.74 -6.35
C GLN A 326 14.50 13.71 -7.01
N ILE A 327 13.37 14.14 -7.56
CA ILE A 327 12.43 13.27 -8.30
C ILE A 327 13.12 12.60 -9.50
N THR A 328 14.02 13.31 -10.21
CA THR A 328 14.83 12.73 -11.28
C THR A 328 15.64 11.52 -10.76
N GLY A 329 16.28 11.66 -9.60
CA GLY A 329 17.02 10.55 -9.00
C GLY A 329 16.16 9.34 -8.62
N CYS A 330 14.86 9.53 -8.33
CA CYS A 330 13.96 8.43 -8.00
C CYS A 330 13.75 7.48 -9.17
N TRP A 331 13.36 8.00 -10.34
CA TRP A 331 13.11 7.14 -11.51
C TRP A 331 14.40 6.56 -12.11
N GLN A 332 15.55 7.25 -11.98
CA GLN A 332 16.85 6.74 -12.39
C GLN A 332 17.30 5.56 -11.52
N ARG A 333 17.12 5.66 -10.20
CA ARG A 333 17.57 4.65 -9.23
C ARG A 333 16.88 3.30 -9.40
N ILE A 334 15.62 3.29 -9.79
CA ILE A 334 14.83 2.05 -9.97
C ILE A 334 15.03 1.39 -11.35
N ASP A 335 15.88 1.95 -12.21
CA ASP A 335 16.38 1.35 -13.46
C ASP A 335 15.31 0.60 -14.30
N GLY A 336 14.29 1.32 -14.73
CA GLY A 336 13.22 0.76 -15.55
C GLY A 336 12.07 0.08 -14.81
N LEU A 337 12.17 -0.15 -13.50
CA LEU A 337 11.11 -0.78 -12.70
C LEU A 337 9.90 0.14 -12.43
N GLY A 338 9.89 1.38 -12.91
CA GLY A 338 8.78 2.31 -12.72
C GLY A 338 7.37 1.71 -12.95
N PRO A 339 7.15 0.87 -13.98
CA PRO A 339 5.86 0.19 -14.19
C PRO A 339 5.43 -0.76 -13.06
N HIS A 340 6.37 -1.23 -12.26
CA HIS A 340 6.16 -2.15 -11.16
C HIS A 340 6.07 -1.48 -9.78
N MET A 341 6.28 -0.15 -9.71
CA MET A 341 6.30 0.57 -8.44
C MET A 341 4.91 1.06 -8.05
N LEU A 342 4.42 0.61 -6.89
CA LEU A 342 3.19 1.10 -6.28
C LEU A 342 3.47 2.42 -5.58
N ASN A 343 2.94 3.51 -6.12
CA ASN A 343 3.10 4.86 -5.60
C ASN A 343 1.94 5.24 -4.69
N PHE A 344 2.25 5.94 -3.59
CA PHE A 344 1.27 6.42 -2.62
C PHE A 344 1.80 7.64 -1.86
N LEU A 345 0.92 8.34 -1.14
CA LEU A 345 1.27 9.43 -0.22
C LEU A 345 0.90 9.10 1.23
N GLU A 346 0.04 8.13 1.43
CA GLU A 346 -0.41 7.63 2.73
C GLU A 346 -0.64 6.12 2.67
N ASN A 347 -0.44 5.44 3.79
CA ASN A 347 -0.89 4.10 4.07
C ASN A 347 -1.17 3.96 5.57
N HIS A 348 -1.38 2.74 6.06
CA HIS A 348 -1.68 2.46 7.45
C HIS A 348 -0.46 2.55 8.40
N ASP A 349 0.76 2.63 7.86
CA ASP A 349 2.02 2.74 8.62
C ASP A 349 2.63 4.14 8.61
N GLU A 350 2.19 4.99 7.68
CA GLU A 350 2.76 6.33 7.49
C GLU A 350 1.82 7.43 8.00
N GLN A 351 2.39 8.60 8.29
CA GLN A 351 1.60 9.77 8.69
C GLN A 351 0.65 10.20 7.58
N ARG A 352 -0.51 10.70 7.96
CA ARG A 352 -1.47 11.33 7.05
C ARG A 352 -0.87 12.54 6.38
N PHE A 353 -1.16 12.76 5.11
CA PHE A 353 -0.69 13.94 4.39
C PHE A 353 -1.12 15.25 5.08
N ALA A 354 -2.36 15.29 5.57
CA ALA A 354 -2.90 16.47 6.25
C ALA A 354 -2.39 16.64 7.68
N SER A 355 -1.65 15.67 8.24
CA SER A 355 -1.11 15.74 9.61
C SER A 355 -0.03 16.80 9.76
N PRO A 356 0.16 17.37 10.96
CA PRO A 356 1.28 18.27 11.26
C PRO A 356 2.66 17.64 11.02
N GLN A 357 2.76 16.31 11.04
CA GLN A 357 3.99 15.55 10.81
C GLN A 357 4.34 15.38 9.32
N PHE A 358 3.42 15.73 8.41
CA PHE A 358 3.66 15.71 6.96
C PHE A 358 3.45 17.12 6.37
N ALA A 359 2.28 17.46 5.88
CA ALA A 359 2.01 18.74 5.19
C ALA A 359 1.25 19.78 6.04
N GLY A 360 0.61 19.33 7.14
CA GLY A 360 -0.20 20.16 8.03
C GLY A 360 -1.56 20.59 7.46
N ARG A 361 -1.81 20.31 6.16
CA ARG A 361 -3.05 20.67 5.46
C ARG A 361 -3.22 19.83 4.18
N ALA A 362 -4.44 19.44 3.87
CA ALA A 362 -4.74 18.55 2.75
C ALA A 362 -4.77 19.24 1.38
N ASP A 363 -5.08 20.53 1.33
CA ASP A 363 -5.32 21.28 0.08
C ASP A 363 -4.05 21.58 -0.75
N ILE A 364 -2.86 21.31 -0.21
CA ILE A 364 -1.59 21.46 -0.93
C ILE A 364 -1.11 20.15 -1.59
N VAL A 365 -1.94 19.15 -1.68
CA VAL A 365 -1.57 17.80 -2.14
C VAL A 365 -1.31 17.72 -3.66
N ALA A 366 -1.82 18.64 -4.45
CA ALA A 366 -1.88 18.51 -5.91
C ALA A 366 -0.53 18.18 -6.59
N PRO A 367 0.62 18.84 -6.26
CA PRO A 367 1.89 18.53 -6.89
C PRO A 367 2.39 17.12 -6.54
N ALA A 368 2.32 16.71 -5.28
CA ALA A 368 2.74 15.39 -4.84
C ALA A 368 1.84 14.28 -5.42
N LEU A 369 0.52 14.50 -5.43
CA LEU A 369 -0.45 13.57 -6.00
C LEU A 369 -0.25 13.40 -7.51
N ALA A 370 -0.02 14.50 -8.25
CA ALA A 370 0.25 14.44 -9.69
C ALA A 370 1.55 13.68 -10.01
N VAL A 371 2.61 13.88 -9.24
CA VAL A 371 3.86 13.12 -9.41
C VAL A 371 3.64 11.64 -9.09
N SER A 372 3.04 11.29 -7.94
CA SER A 372 2.73 9.90 -7.58
C SER A 372 1.88 9.21 -8.64
N ALA A 373 0.90 9.92 -9.20
CA ALA A 373 -0.04 9.36 -10.15
C ALA A 373 0.51 9.25 -11.58
N PHE A 374 1.33 10.20 -12.03
CA PHE A 374 1.64 10.36 -13.45
C PHE A 374 3.10 10.08 -13.81
N LEU A 375 4.02 9.96 -12.84
CA LEU A 375 5.45 9.77 -13.13
C LEU A 375 5.71 8.45 -13.88
N SER A 376 5.00 7.38 -13.52
CA SER A 376 5.14 6.05 -14.14
C SER A 376 3.80 5.41 -14.47
N THR A 377 3.83 4.23 -15.10
CA THR A 377 2.64 3.40 -15.35
C THR A 377 2.31 2.47 -14.18
N GLY A 378 3.15 2.43 -13.14
CA GLY A 378 2.92 1.64 -11.93
C GLY A 378 1.66 2.05 -11.17
N PRO A 379 1.12 1.20 -10.30
CA PRO A 379 -0.12 1.46 -9.57
C PRO A 379 -0.09 2.75 -8.74
N LEU A 380 -1.27 3.33 -8.53
CA LEU A 380 -1.50 4.38 -7.55
C LEU A 380 -2.35 3.85 -6.40
N MET A 381 -1.96 4.11 -5.16
CA MET A 381 -2.77 3.80 -3.98
C MET A 381 -3.20 5.07 -3.25
N ILE A 382 -4.46 5.07 -2.82
CA ILE A 382 -5.06 6.10 -1.97
C ILE A 382 -5.54 5.40 -0.69
N TYR A 383 -5.12 5.92 0.46
CA TYR A 383 -5.56 5.40 1.75
C TYR A 383 -6.91 6.00 2.14
N MET A 384 -7.73 5.25 2.85
CA MET A 384 -9.10 5.63 3.25
C MET A 384 -9.15 7.03 3.86
N ALA A 385 -10.12 7.83 3.40
CA ALA A 385 -10.34 9.21 3.83
C ALA A 385 -9.20 10.21 3.51
N GLN A 386 -8.17 9.83 2.77
CA GLN A 386 -7.13 10.74 2.27
C GLN A 386 -7.76 11.82 1.39
N GLU A 387 -8.71 11.46 0.54
CA GLU A 387 -9.46 12.38 -0.31
C GLU A 387 -10.44 13.28 0.46
N LEU A 388 -10.62 13.02 1.75
CA LEU A 388 -11.42 13.84 2.66
C LEU A 388 -10.54 14.76 3.52
N GLY A 389 -9.20 14.60 3.46
CA GLY A 389 -8.24 15.37 4.21
C GLY A 389 -8.12 14.93 5.68
N GLU A 390 -8.18 13.61 5.94
CA GLU A 390 -8.02 13.06 7.29
C GLU A 390 -6.66 13.44 7.89
N PRO A 391 -6.58 14.13 9.03
CA PRO A 391 -5.32 14.56 9.64
C PRO A 391 -4.66 13.47 10.51
N GLY A 392 -5.41 12.49 11.03
CA GLY A 392 -4.89 11.44 11.90
C GLY A 392 -4.27 11.96 13.20
N ASP A 393 -4.81 13.04 13.77
CA ASP A 393 -4.27 13.65 14.99
C ASP A 393 -5.21 13.49 16.20
N ASP A 394 -6.13 12.55 16.13
CA ASP A 394 -6.95 12.14 17.25
C ASP A 394 -6.13 11.38 18.30
N GLU A 395 -6.66 11.32 19.52
CA GLU A 395 -6.05 10.60 20.63
C GLU A 395 -6.50 9.15 20.60
N GLU A 396 -5.57 8.23 20.29
CA GLU A 396 -5.79 6.79 20.23
C GLU A 396 -5.13 6.08 21.41
N GLY A 397 -5.42 4.77 21.55
CA GLY A 397 -4.87 3.92 22.60
C GLY A 397 -3.36 3.72 22.49
N PHE A 398 -2.94 2.80 21.65
CA PHE A 398 -1.53 2.42 21.53
C PHE A 398 -0.72 3.39 20.65
N SER A 399 -1.30 3.88 19.56
CA SER A 399 -0.60 4.73 18.58
C SER A 399 -0.43 6.18 19.05
N GLY A 400 -1.40 6.74 19.77
CA GLY A 400 -1.37 8.13 20.20
C GLY A 400 -1.48 9.14 19.05
N ARG A 401 -1.11 10.41 19.29
CA ARG A 401 -1.20 11.53 18.35
C ARG A 401 0.06 11.69 17.52
N ASP A 402 0.37 10.76 16.66
CA ASP A 402 1.59 10.77 15.84
C ASP A 402 1.34 11.11 14.36
N GLY A 403 0.12 11.51 14.01
CA GLY A 403 -0.27 11.81 12.64
C GLY A 403 -0.63 10.59 11.81
N ARG A 404 -0.87 9.45 12.45
CA ARG A 404 -1.33 8.20 11.86
C ARG A 404 -2.73 7.87 12.34
N THR A 405 -3.47 7.07 11.58
CA THR A 405 -4.64 6.37 12.13
C THR A 405 -4.18 5.07 12.77
N THR A 406 -4.67 4.79 13.99
CA THR A 406 -4.28 3.57 14.71
C THR A 406 -4.65 2.30 13.96
N ILE A 407 -3.75 1.30 13.97
CA ILE A 407 -4.05 -0.06 13.51
C ILE A 407 -4.21 -1.05 14.67
N PHE A 408 -4.09 -0.59 15.93
CA PHE A 408 -4.07 -1.43 17.13
C PHE A 408 -5.31 -1.27 18.03
N ASP A 409 -6.14 -0.26 17.74
CA ASP A 409 -7.24 0.11 18.63
C ASP A 409 -8.59 0.13 17.92
N TYR A 410 -9.65 0.06 18.69
CA TYR A 410 -10.99 0.37 18.22
C TYR A 410 -11.16 1.88 18.21
N TRP A 411 -11.40 2.46 17.04
CA TRP A 411 -11.49 3.89 16.84
C TRP A 411 -12.41 4.24 15.67
N SER A 412 -12.72 5.51 15.47
CA SER A 412 -13.40 6.02 14.28
C SER A 412 -12.79 7.33 13.83
N MET A 413 -12.79 7.57 12.52
CA MET A 413 -12.22 8.78 11.94
C MET A 413 -13.27 9.88 11.80
N PRO A 414 -13.07 11.09 12.35
CA PRO A 414 -14.04 12.19 12.27
C PRO A 414 -14.42 12.58 10.85
N THR A 415 -13.48 12.56 9.90
CA THR A 415 -13.74 12.89 8.49
C THR A 415 -14.61 11.83 7.81
N ALA A 416 -14.31 10.54 7.98
CA ALA A 416 -15.10 9.44 7.45
C ALA A 416 -16.50 9.41 8.06
N ARG A 417 -16.61 9.56 9.37
CA ARG A 417 -17.88 9.58 10.12
C ARG A 417 -18.82 10.67 9.63
N LYS A 418 -18.28 11.88 9.35
CA LYS A 418 -19.07 13.00 8.80
C LYS A 418 -19.46 12.77 7.34
N TRP A 419 -18.59 12.13 6.57
CA TRP A 419 -18.78 11.93 5.13
C TRP A 419 -19.73 10.78 4.81
N LEU A 420 -19.59 9.63 5.48
CA LEU A 420 -20.30 8.39 5.17
C LEU A 420 -21.83 8.52 5.04
N PRO A 421 -22.55 9.26 5.90
CA PRO A 421 -24.01 9.34 5.81
C PRO A 421 -24.52 10.03 4.54
N LYS A 422 -23.82 11.07 4.07
CA LYS A 422 -24.27 11.93 2.96
C LYS A 422 -23.39 11.86 1.74
N ARG A 423 -22.12 11.49 1.89
CA ARG A 423 -21.08 11.39 0.87
C ARG A 423 -21.01 12.62 -0.04
N PRO A 424 -20.92 13.85 0.49
CA PRO A 424 -20.85 15.05 -0.31
C PRO A 424 -19.51 15.11 -1.07
N ASP A 425 -19.56 15.70 -2.26
CA ASP A 425 -18.35 16.06 -2.97
C ASP A 425 -17.71 17.31 -2.35
N SER A 426 -16.38 17.40 -2.49
CA SER A 426 -15.58 18.56 -2.09
C SER A 426 -14.53 18.86 -3.16
N PRO A 427 -13.96 20.08 -3.20
CA PRO A 427 -12.88 20.37 -4.14
C PRO A 427 -11.72 19.40 -4.06
N LEU A 428 -11.31 19.01 -2.83
CA LEU A 428 -10.26 18.04 -2.60
C LEU A 428 -10.62 16.66 -3.16
N ARG A 429 -11.82 16.15 -2.82
CA ARG A 429 -12.29 14.86 -3.31
C ARG A 429 -12.42 14.84 -4.84
N ASN A 430 -12.85 15.94 -5.44
CA ASN A 430 -12.94 16.08 -6.89
C ASN A 430 -11.57 16.07 -7.58
N LEU A 431 -10.54 16.66 -6.95
CA LEU A 431 -9.16 16.55 -7.43
C LEU A 431 -8.69 15.08 -7.43
N TYR A 432 -8.86 14.36 -6.32
CA TYR A 432 -8.52 12.94 -6.25
C TYR A 432 -9.28 12.12 -7.31
N ALA A 433 -10.59 12.34 -7.44
CA ALA A 433 -11.42 11.67 -8.44
C ALA A 433 -10.94 11.94 -9.87
N THR A 434 -10.50 13.16 -10.17
CA THR A 434 -9.94 13.52 -11.47
C THR A 434 -8.65 12.79 -11.72
N VAL A 435 -7.69 12.86 -10.79
CA VAL A 435 -6.37 12.20 -10.92
C VAL A 435 -6.52 10.67 -11.03
N MET A 436 -7.31 10.04 -10.16
CA MET A 436 -7.54 8.60 -10.18
C MET A 436 -8.19 8.13 -11.50
N ARG A 437 -9.15 8.89 -12.02
CA ARG A 437 -9.80 8.59 -13.31
C ARG A 437 -8.83 8.74 -14.48
N LEU A 438 -7.97 9.77 -14.49
CA LEU A 438 -6.95 9.95 -15.52
C LEU A 438 -5.98 8.78 -15.58
N CYS A 439 -5.63 8.15 -14.45
CA CYS A 439 -4.84 6.92 -14.41
C CYS A 439 -5.45 5.77 -15.22
N ASN A 440 -6.76 5.75 -15.40
CA ASN A 440 -7.47 4.70 -16.14
C ASN A 440 -7.91 5.12 -17.55
N SER A 441 -8.18 6.40 -17.77
CA SER A 441 -8.75 6.89 -19.04
C SER A 441 -7.69 7.37 -20.03
N GLU A 442 -6.53 7.86 -19.55
CA GLU A 442 -5.47 8.41 -20.39
C GLU A 442 -4.39 7.37 -20.67
N LYS A 443 -4.32 6.89 -21.92
CA LYS A 443 -3.33 5.89 -22.32
C LYS A 443 -1.89 6.36 -22.12
N ALA A 444 -1.62 7.64 -22.33
CA ALA A 444 -0.29 8.20 -22.08
C ALA A 444 0.14 8.04 -20.60
N ILE A 445 -0.81 8.09 -19.65
CA ILE A 445 -0.55 7.88 -18.21
C ILE A 445 -0.53 6.38 -17.87
N ALA A 446 -1.51 5.64 -18.38
CA ALA A 446 -1.73 4.23 -18.00
C ALA A 446 -0.72 3.25 -18.60
N GLU A 447 -0.24 3.52 -19.83
CA GLU A 447 0.52 2.56 -20.65
C GLU A 447 1.70 3.23 -21.39
N GLY A 448 1.81 4.55 -21.28
CA GLY A 448 2.70 5.35 -22.09
C GLY A 448 4.14 5.46 -21.58
N GLY A 449 5.01 6.03 -22.40
CA GLY A 449 6.38 6.36 -22.06
C GLY A 449 6.50 7.63 -21.20
N PHE A 450 7.68 7.82 -20.67
CA PHE A 450 8.08 8.95 -19.84
C PHE A 450 9.28 9.68 -20.46
N PHE A 451 9.31 11.01 -20.30
CA PHE A 451 10.45 11.82 -20.71
C PHE A 451 10.64 12.99 -19.73
N ASP A 452 11.77 13.01 -19.04
CA ASP A 452 12.12 14.09 -18.09
C ASP A 452 12.50 15.38 -18.86
N LEU A 453 11.96 16.52 -18.41
CA LEU A 453 12.29 17.83 -18.97
C LEU A 453 13.27 18.62 -18.09
N MET A 454 13.61 18.12 -16.89
CA MET A 454 14.38 18.91 -15.93
C MET A 454 15.79 19.21 -16.41
N TYR A 455 16.49 18.26 -17.06
CA TYR A 455 17.90 18.42 -17.46
C TYR A 455 18.15 19.63 -18.41
N VAL A 456 17.13 20.07 -19.20
CA VAL A 456 17.21 21.28 -20.05
C VAL A 456 16.61 22.51 -19.37
N ASN A 457 16.12 22.37 -18.14
CA ASN A 457 15.44 23.43 -17.40
C ASN A 457 16.08 23.75 -16.03
N TYR A 458 17.20 23.14 -15.66
CA TYR A 458 17.87 23.45 -14.38
C TYR A 458 18.33 24.90 -14.28
N ASP A 459 18.80 25.51 -15.39
CA ASP A 459 19.24 26.90 -15.45
C ASP A 459 18.15 27.84 -16.00
N ASN A 460 16.91 27.37 -16.10
CA ASN A 460 15.80 28.16 -16.62
C ASN A 460 15.35 29.19 -15.59
N PRO A 461 15.39 30.52 -15.89
CA PRO A 461 15.11 31.56 -14.90
C PRO A 461 13.66 31.59 -14.41
N THR A 462 12.72 30.94 -15.14
CA THR A 462 11.31 30.87 -14.73
C THR A 462 10.96 29.56 -14.02
N LEU A 463 11.88 28.60 -13.97
CA LEU A 463 11.66 27.29 -13.36
C LEU A 463 12.68 27.08 -12.23
N ASN A 464 12.20 27.13 -10.99
CA ASN A 464 13.03 26.81 -9.83
C ASN A 464 13.08 25.28 -9.65
N PRO A 465 14.20 24.58 -9.91
CA PRO A 465 14.28 23.13 -9.84
C PRO A 465 14.11 22.57 -8.42
N HIS A 466 14.22 23.42 -7.39
CA HIS A 466 13.94 23.01 -6.02
C HIS A 466 12.43 22.93 -5.70
N ARG A 467 11.59 23.61 -6.51
CA ARG A 467 10.14 23.72 -6.28
C ARG A 467 9.28 23.29 -7.46
N HIS A 468 9.84 23.24 -8.65
CA HIS A 468 9.11 22.87 -9.85
C HIS A 468 9.68 21.59 -10.46
N TYR A 469 8.79 20.77 -11.02
CA TYR A 469 9.17 19.60 -11.79
C TYR A 469 8.30 19.48 -13.04
N ALA A 470 8.90 19.13 -14.18
CA ALA A 470 8.18 19.01 -15.43
C ALA A 470 8.64 17.79 -16.23
N PHE A 471 7.68 17.07 -16.83
CA PHE A 471 7.93 15.87 -17.63
C PHE A 471 6.84 15.62 -18.64
N PHE A 472 7.11 14.76 -19.62
CA PHE A 472 6.12 14.24 -20.56
C PHE A 472 5.70 12.82 -20.22
N ARG A 473 4.40 12.56 -20.46
CA ARG A 473 3.87 11.23 -20.71
C ARG A 473 3.40 11.15 -22.14
N HIS A 474 3.61 10.01 -22.83
CA HIS A 474 3.21 9.90 -24.22
C HIS A 474 2.78 8.49 -24.61
N CYS A 475 1.78 8.37 -25.49
CA CYS A 475 1.35 7.11 -26.08
C CYS A 475 0.84 7.36 -27.52
N GLY A 476 1.58 6.88 -28.50
CA GLY A 476 1.28 7.17 -29.90
C GLY A 476 1.33 8.66 -30.19
N LYS A 477 0.18 9.25 -30.59
CA LYS A 477 0.06 10.68 -30.88
C LYS A 477 -0.35 11.54 -29.68
N ASP A 478 -0.75 10.91 -28.59
CA ASP A 478 -1.16 11.62 -27.37
C ASP A 478 0.07 11.92 -26.52
N VAL A 479 0.29 13.20 -26.24
CA VAL A 479 1.37 13.69 -25.38
C VAL A 479 0.75 14.54 -24.29
N ILE A 480 1.17 14.32 -23.04
CA ILE A 480 0.75 15.09 -21.87
C ILE A 480 2.00 15.72 -21.26
N LEU A 481 2.06 17.05 -21.19
CA LEU A 481 3.04 17.78 -20.40
C LEU A 481 2.47 17.94 -18.99
N VAL A 482 3.16 17.37 -18.02
CA VAL A 482 2.86 17.56 -16.60
C VAL A 482 3.86 18.55 -16.03
N ALA A 483 3.37 19.58 -15.33
CA ALA A 483 4.21 20.49 -14.55
C ALA A 483 3.60 20.70 -13.17
N VAL A 484 4.45 20.66 -12.14
CA VAL A 484 4.04 20.80 -10.74
C VAL A 484 4.81 21.91 -10.04
N ASN A 485 4.15 22.52 -9.05
CA ASN A 485 4.70 23.61 -8.25
C ASN A 485 4.50 23.31 -6.76
N PHE A 486 5.58 23.05 -6.05
CA PHE A 486 5.60 22.82 -4.59
C PHE A 486 5.75 24.11 -3.77
N SER A 487 5.86 25.30 -4.40
CA SER A 487 5.87 26.57 -3.69
C SER A 487 4.47 27.07 -3.37
N GLY A 488 4.34 27.98 -2.38
CA GLY A 488 3.06 28.60 -2.03
C GLY A 488 2.59 29.66 -3.03
N ASP A 489 3.51 30.23 -3.83
CA ASP A 489 3.21 31.25 -4.82
C ASP A 489 2.97 30.61 -6.20
N TYR A 490 2.16 31.24 -7.05
CA TYR A 490 2.03 30.81 -8.43
C TYR A 490 3.34 31.00 -9.21
N ALA A 491 3.52 30.25 -10.27
CA ALA A 491 4.66 30.37 -11.16
C ALA A 491 4.20 30.46 -12.64
N ASP A 492 4.69 31.49 -13.35
CA ASP A 492 4.57 31.60 -14.81
C ASP A 492 5.79 30.92 -15.45
N LEU A 493 5.64 29.63 -15.74
CA LEU A 493 6.72 28.79 -16.26
C LEU A 493 6.84 28.91 -17.77
N ARG A 494 8.09 29.01 -18.26
CA ARG A 494 8.48 28.94 -19.67
C ARG A 494 9.36 27.71 -19.87
N ILE A 495 8.74 26.55 -20.09
CA ILE A 495 9.42 25.26 -20.10
C ILE A 495 10.10 25.05 -21.45
N ASN A 496 11.41 24.79 -21.44
CA ASN A 496 12.19 24.43 -22.60
C ASN A 496 11.90 22.97 -23.01
N ILE A 497 11.73 22.73 -24.33
CA ILE A 497 11.55 21.41 -24.89
C ILE A 497 12.72 21.13 -25.85
N PRO A 498 13.59 20.14 -25.61
CA PRO A 498 14.73 19.88 -26.47
C PRO A 498 14.30 19.20 -27.78
N THR A 499 15.04 19.44 -28.86
CA THR A 499 14.71 18.88 -30.20
C THR A 499 14.58 17.36 -30.19
N HIS A 500 15.44 16.64 -29.47
CA HIS A 500 15.40 15.18 -29.42
C HIS A 500 14.22 14.64 -28.60
N ALA A 501 13.49 15.49 -27.82
CA ALA A 501 12.25 15.06 -27.18
C ALA A 501 11.24 14.57 -28.22
N PHE A 502 11.12 15.24 -29.38
CA PHE A 502 10.19 14.83 -30.45
C PHE A 502 10.56 13.45 -31.03
N GLU A 503 11.86 13.14 -31.10
CA GLU A 503 12.32 11.82 -31.48
C GLU A 503 11.96 10.76 -30.44
N ALA A 504 12.24 11.04 -29.16
CA ALA A 504 11.90 10.14 -28.05
C ALA A 504 10.39 9.92 -27.92
N LEU A 505 9.59 10.97 -28.12
CA LEU A 505 8.11 10.90 -28.11
C LEU A 505 7.54 10.20 -29.37
N GLY A 506 8.34 10.04 -30.44
CA GLY A 506 7.90 9.43 -31.70
C GLY A 506 6.92 10.29 -32.49
N VAL A 507 6.96 11.61 -32.35
CA VAL A 507 6.06 12.58 -33.02
C VAL A 507 6.84 13.60 -33.82
N ASP A 508 6.18 14.21 -34.82
CA ASP A 508 6.77 15.32 -35.57
C ASP A 508 6.53 16.65 -34.82
N GLN A 509 7.54 17.52 -34.88
CA GLN A 509 7.42 18.86 -34.31
C GLN A 509 6.35 19.67 -35.06
N PRO A 510 5.34 20.24 -34.37
CA PRO A 510 4.34 21.08 -35.02
C PRO A 510 4.94 22.37 -35.58
N SER A 511 4.42 22.86 -36.70
CA SER A 511 4.82 24.15 -37.32
C SER A 511 4.13 25.36 -36.67
N ALA A 512 3.06 25.15 -35.90
CA ALA A 512 2.25 26.20 -35.28
C ALA A 512 1.79 25.77 -33.88
N PRO A 513 1.36 26.71 -33.01
CA PRO A 513 0.74 26.37 -31.72
C PRO A 513 -0.47 25.46 -31.89
N LEU A 514 -0.58 24.46 -31.01
CA LEU A 514 -1.66 23.49 -30.98
C LEU A 514 -2.67 23.84 -29.90
N GLU A 515 -3.92 23.44 -30.12
CA GLU A 515 -4.90 23.40 -29.03
C GLU A 515 -4.50 22.30 -28.04
N ALA A 516 -4.50 22.65 -26.78
CA ALA A 516 -4.21 21.74 -25.67
C ALA A 516 -5.26 21.89 -24.59
N THR A 517 -5.54 20.80 -23.89
CA THR A 517 -6.46 20.76 -22.74
C THR A 517 -5.71 20.41 -21.49
N ASP A 518 -5.78 21.25 -20.46
CA ASP A 518 -5.34 20.86 -19.12
C ASP A 518 -6.35 19.87 -18.52
N LEU A 519 -5.92 18.63 -18.34
CA LEU A 519 -6.77 17.52 -17.87
C LEU A 519 -7.21 17.67 -16.41
N LEU A 520 -6.51 18.48 -15.62
CA LEU A 520 -6.85 18.70 -14.20
C LEU A 520 -7.93 19.76 -14.03
N SER A 521 -7.89 20.84 -14.82
CA SER A 521 -8.86 21.95 -14.75
C SER A 521 -9.93 21.92 -15.83
N GLY A 522 -9.69 21.19 -16.93
CA GLY A 522 -10.54 21.22 -18.14
C GLY A 522 -10.31 22.46 -19.02
N GLN A 523 -9.38 23.34 -18.68
CA GLN A 523 -9.09 24.54 -19.45
C GLN A 523 -8.46 24.19 -20.81
N THR A 524 -8.89 24.88 -21.87
CA THR A 524 -8.31 24.77 -23.22
C THR A 524 -7.55 26.03 -23.60
N ALA A 525 -6.40 25.89 -24.25
CA ALA A 525 -5.60 27.01 -24.76
C ALA A 525 -4.72 26.58 -25.95
N LYS A 526 -4.36 27.55 -26.80
CA LYS A 526 -3.31 27.34 -27.80
C LYS A 526 -1.95 27.41 -27.14
N LYS A 527 -1.13 26.38 -27.33
CA LYS A 527 0.19 26.23 -26.72
C LYS A 527 1.28 25.98 -27.77
N ASN A 528 2.44 26.58 -27.58
CA ASN A 528 3.63 26.23 -28.34
C ASN A 528 4.13 24.85 -27.88
N PHE A 529 4.32 23.94 -28.84
CA PHE A 529 4.91 22.64 -28.60
C PHE A 529 6.04 22.43 -29.62
N ARG A 530 7.15 23.18 -29.43
CA ARG A 530 8.26 23.29 -30.34
C ARG A 530 9.58 23.42 -29.60
N ALA A 531 10.68 22.97 -30.21
CA ALA A 531 12.03 23.08 -29.64
C ALA A 531 12.63 24.50 -29.71
N ASP A 532 12.13 25.33 -30.62
CA ASP A 532 12.58 26.72 -30.84
C ASP A 532 11.71 27.75 -30.08
N ALA A 533 10.79 27.29 -29.23
CA ALA A 533 9.91 28.14 -28.45
C ALA A 533 9.66 27.49 -27.09
N THR A 534 9.41 28.32 -26.07
CA THR A 534 9.04 27.83 -24.74
C THR A 534 7.57 27.40 -24.69
N PHE A 535 7.30 26.39 -23.88
CA PHE A 535 5.94 26.05 -23.47
C PHE A 535 5.56 26.89 -22.25
N ASP A 536 4.71 27.88 -22.46
CA ASP A 536 4.32 28.83 -21.42
C ASP A 536 3.08 28.34 -20.68
N THR A 537 3.15 28.25 -19.36
CA THR A 537 2.02 27.88 -18.52
C THR A 537 2.12 28.50 -17.14
N ARG A 538 0.96 28.90 -16.58
CA ARG A 538 0.86 29.24 -15.16
C ARG A 538 0.54 27.98 -14.37
N VAL A 539 1.22 27.79 -13.24
CA VAL A 539 0.94 26.76 -12.24
C VAL A 539 0.71 27.46 -10.91
N GLU A 540 -0.46 27.30 -10.34
CA GLU A 540 -0.81 27.89 -9.05
C GLU A 540 0.11 27.40 -7.93
N GLY A 541 0.15 28.14 -6.82
CA GLY A 541 0.87 27.71 -5.63
C GLY A 541 0.34 26.36 -5.14
N HIS A 542 1.24 25.43 -4.83
CA HIS A 542 0.91 24.04 -4.51
C HIS A 542 0.01 23.37 -5.57
N GLY A 543 0.22 23.71 -6.84
CA GLY A 543 -0.61 23.28 -7.96
C GLY A 543 0.08 22.31 -8.90
N ALA A 544 -0.71 21.79 -9.83
CA ALA A 544 -0.26 20.96 -10.93
C ALA A 544 -1.09 21.26 -12.18
N VAL A 545 -0.49 21.06 -13.36
CA VAL A 545 -1.17 21.08 -14.66
C VAL A 545 -0.78 19.84 -15.46
N ALA A 546 -1.69 19.37 -16.32
CA ALA A 546 -1.48 18.22 -17.18
C ALA A 546 -2.03 18.53 -18.59
N TRP A 547 -1.24 19.23 -19.41
CA TRP A 547 -1.62 19.68 -20.74
C TRP A 547 -1.52 18.58 -21.78
N LYS A 548 -2.65 18.13 -22.30
CA LYS A 548 -2.77 17.10 -23.33
C LYS A 548 -2.83 17.68 -24.73
N PHE A 549 -2.02 17.12 -25.64
CA PHE A 549 -2.03 17.38 -27.08
C PHE A 549 -2.31 16.11 -27.87
N SER A 550 -2.85 16.26 -29.09
CA SER A 550 -2.87 15.19 -30.09
C SER A 550 -1.98 15.59 -31.25
N LEU A 551 -0.88 14.88 -31.42
CA LEU A 551 0.15 15.18 -32.39
C LEU A 551 0.13 14.20 -33.58
N PRO A 552 0.52 14.63 -34.80
CA PRO A 552 0.70 13.70 -35.92
C PRO A 552 1.89 12.76 -35.61
N THR A 553 1.68 11.46 -35.74
CA THR A 553 2.75 10.47 -35.60
C THR A 553 3.73 10.55 -36.76
N LYS A 554 5.05 10.38 -36.52
CA LYS A 554 6.07 10.28 -37.57
C LYS A 554 5.67 9.21 -38.58
N ARG A 555 5.66 9.58 -39.89
CA ARG A 555 5.50 8.58 -40.94
C ARG A 555 6.72 7.65 -40.90
N LYS A 556 6.49 6.36 -40.77
CA LYS A 556 7.56 5.36 -40.98
C LYS A 556 8.10 5.57 -42.41
N VAL A 557 9.29 6.14 -42.51
CA VAL A 557 10.01 6.12 -43.80
C VAL A 557 10.31 4.67 -44.09
N ALA A 558 9.63 4.11 -45.09
CA ALA A 558 9.93 2.76 -45.55
C ALA A 558 11.42 2.77 -45.98
N LYS A 559 12.25 2.01 -45.25
CA LYS A 559 13.60 1.74 -45.75
C LYS A 559 13.44 1.07 -47.11
N LYS A 560 13.76 1.79 -48.19
CA LYS A 560 13.95 1.17 -49.49
C LYS A 560 15.11 0.19 -49.34
N SER A 561 14.79 -1.09 -49.42
CA SER A 561 15.73 -2.20 -49.54
C SER A 561 16.60 -2.06 -50.77
#